data_73daba0ed1ab0da283299094c0866dbb
#
_entry.id   73daba0ed1ab0da283299094c0866dbb
#
_cell.length_a   1.000
_cell.length_b   1.000
_cell.length_c   1.000
_cell.angle_alpha   90.00
_cell.angle_beta   90.00
_cell.angle_gamma   90.00
#
_symmetry.space_group_name_H-M   'P 1'
#
loop_
_entity.id
_entity.type
_entity.pdbx_description
1 polymer ?
#
loop_
_entity_poly.entity_id
_entity_poly.type
_entity_poly.pdbx_seq_one_letter_code
_entity_poly.pdbx_strand_id
1 'polypeptide(L)'
;SYTYSIEREKLFYFSLVYQQTTVIITAPADNKAQKEFLGYDWSNRKGNEGIQIITPGGKMYDDADRVAQGTLAHSIKKSFDGMAPSFNEEQATYASVVNTKNMLDYSRVNFNKALRTSVKKAFHISSKYPLVKLASVCDLNTSKTEIHDTPDDLLVSFIDMASVSSEGFIERKVDRPYGEVRNGGYTYFAEGDFIIAKITPCMENGKCAIAEGLTNGIGFGSSEFHTFRCHASEILTKFLFLLLNQTTVRKAAEDAMTGASGHRRVPAT
;
A
#
# COMPACT_ATOMS: atom_id res chain seq x y z
N SER A 1 -2.44 -34.29 7.89
CA SER A 1 -3.36 -33.13 7.89
C SER A 1 -3.09 -32.26 6.67
N TYR A 2 -4.14 -31.89 6.01
CA TYR A 2 -4.10 -30.98 4.86
C TYR A 2 -3.71 -29.59 5.36
N THR A 3 -2.61 -29.03 4.90
CA THR A 3 -2.05 -27.79 5.44
C THR A 3 -2.15 -26.66 4.42
N TYR A 4 -2.20 -25.42 4.91
CA TYR A 4 -2.15 -24.21 4.07
C TYR A 4 -0.95 -24.18 3.10
N SER A 5 0.17 -24.81 3.46
CA SER A 5 1.34 -24.88 2.59
C SER A 5 1.09 -25.71 1.33
N ILE A 6 0.35 -26.81 1.44
CA ILE A 6 -0.01 -27.65 0.29
C ILE A 6 -0.92 -26.89 -0.66
N GLU A 7 -1.92 -26.17 -0.15
CA GLU A 7 -2.82 -25.38 -0.99
C GLU A 7 -2.09 -24.23 -1.71
N ARG A 8 -1.17 -23.57 -1.02
CA ARG A 8 -0.32 -22.54 -1.62
C ARG A 8 0.51 -23.12 -2.77
N GLU A 9 1.16 -24.25 -2.55
CA GLU A 9 2.00 -24.91 -3.56
C GLU A 9 1.17 -25.34 -4.76
N LYS A 10 -0.01 -25.88 -4.55
CA LYS A 10 -0.96 -26.20 -5.62
C LYS A 10 -1.35 -24.96 -6.41
N LEU A 11 -1.74 -23.87 -5.73
CA LEU A 11 -2.12 -22.63 -6.38
C LEU A 11 -0.96 -22.08 -7.23
N PHE A 12 0.27 -22.07 -6.69
CA PHE A 12 1.45 -21.63 -7.40
C PHE A 12 1.71 -22.49 -8.63
N TYR A 13 1.68 -23.81 -8.47
CA TYR A 13 1.86 -24.75 -9.57
C TYR A 13 0.82 -24.54 -10.67
N PHE A 14 -0.47 -24.54 -10.32
CA PHE A 14 -1.54 -24.36 -11.30
C PHE A 14 -1.48 -23.00 -11.99
N SER A 15 -1.12 -21.95 -11.28
CA SER A 15 -1.00 -20.61 -11.86
C SER A 15 0.13 -20.49 -12.87
N LEU A 16 1.24 -21.23 -12.67
CA LEU A 16 2.37 -21.24 -13.58
C LEU A 16 2.13 -22.13 -14.79
N VAL A 17 1.54 -23.33 -14.57
CA VAL A 17 1.41 -24.34 -15.62
C VAL A 17 0.21 -24.07 -16.53
N TYR A 18 -0.94 -23.72 -15.97
CA TYR A 18 -2.18 -23.61 -16.74
C TYR A 18 -2.55 -22.18 -17.14
N GLN A 19 -1.79 -21.18 -16.72
CA GLN A 19 -2.01 -19.75 -17.05
C GLN A 19 -3.47 -19.29 -16.91
N GLN A 20 -4.13 -19.75 -15.87
CA GLN A 20 -5.53 -19.41 -15.60
C GLN A 20 -5.73 -17.93 -15.37
N THR A 21 -6.91 -17.44 -15.73
CA THR A 21 -7.36 -16.09 -15.42
C THR A 21 -8.29 -16.09 -14.22
N THR A 22 -8.27 -14.99 -13.47
CA THR A 22 -9.11 -14.76 -12.31
C THR A 22 -9.86 -13.45 -12.49
N VAL A 23 -11.13 -13.44 -12.14
CA VAL A 23 -11.91 -12.20 -12.04
C VAL A 23 -11.68 -11.59 -10.67
N ILE A 24 -11.19 -10.36 -10.65
CA ILE A 24 -11.05 -9.57 -9.42
C ILE A 24 -12.18 -8.55 -9.40
N ILE A 25 -12.92 -8.50 -8.29
CA ILE A 25 -13.94 -7.49 -8.03
C ILE A 25 -13.50 -6.71 -6.79
N THR A 26 -13.44 -5.38 -6.94
CA THR A 26 -13.07 -4.47 -5.86
C THR A 26 -14.28 -3.58 -5.55
N ALA A 27 -14.82 -3.72 -4.34
CA ALA A 27 -15.90 -2.84 -3.89
C ALA A 27 -15.38 -1.42 -3.69
N PRO A 28 -16.23 -0.38 -3.85
CA PRO A 28 -15.89 0.99 -3.50
C PRO A 28 -15.47 1.12 -2.04
N ALA A 29 -14.58 2.07 -1.73
CA ALA A 29 -14.12 2.30 -0.35
C ALA A 29 -15.15 3.07 0.49
N ASP A 30 -15.96 3.91 -0.12
CA ASP A 30 -16.97 4.71 0.55
C ASP A 30 -18.23 3.89 0.88
N ASN A 31 -18.75 4.02 2.09
CA ASN A 31 -19.91 3.26 2.56
C ASN A 31 -21.18 3.48 1.72
N LYS A 32 -21.44 4.71 1.25
CA LYS A 32 -22.59 5.00 0.41
C LYS A 32 -22.46 4.33 -0.94
N ALA A 33 -21.29 4.47 -1.57
CA ALA A 33 -20.98 3.83 -2.84
C ALA A 33 -20.99 2.29 -2.73
N GLN A 34 -20.58 1.71 -1.58
CA GLN A 34 -20.70 0.26 -1.33
C GLN A 34 -22.15 -0.20 -1.34
N LYS A 35 -23.07 0.53 -0.70
CA LYS A 35 -24.50 0.20 -0.68
C LYS A 35 -25.10 0.25 -2.09
N GLU A 36 -24.77 1.30 -2.83
CA GLU A 36 -25.22 1.45 -4.23
C GLU A 36 -24.63 0.32 -5.11
N PHE A 37 -23.36 -0.04 -4.90
CA PHE A 37 -22.71 -1.13 -5.60
C PHE A 37 -23.36 -2.49 -5.30
N LEU A 38 -23.70 -2.76 -4.03
CA LEU A 38 -24.36 -3.99 -3.60
C LEU A 38 -25.85 -3.99 -3.93
N GLY A 39 -26.48 -2.81 -4.07
CA GLY A 39 -27.90 -2.66 -4.35
C GLY A 39 -28.79 -2.81 -3.12
N TYR A 40 -28.23 -2.85 -1.90
CA TYR A 40 -29.00 -2.93 -0.65
C TYR A 40 -28.34 -2.18 0.49
N ASP A 41 -29.15 -1.86 1.51
CA ASP A 41 -28.74 -1.32 2.80
C ASP A 41 -29.39 -2.10 3.95
N TRP A 42 -28.80 -1.99 5.12
CA TRP A 42 -29.39 -2.52 6.36
C TRP A 42 -29.99 -1.38 7.18
N SER A 43 -31.28 -1.50 7.51
CA SER A 43 -31.98 -0.54 8.33
C SER A 43 -32.31 -1.09 9.72
N ASN A 44 -31.99 -0.32 10.75
CA ASN A 44 -32.40 -0.58 12.13
C ASN A 44 -33.56 0.33 12.58
N ARG A 45 -34.18 1.08 11.65
CA ARG A 45 -35.27 2.00 11.98
C ARG A 45 -36.51 1.21 12.35
N LYS A 46 -37.08 1.55 13.52
CA LYS A 46 -38.31 0.92 14.03
C LYS A 46 -39.44 0.97 12.98
N GLY A 47 -39.97 -0.19 12.64
CA GLY A 47 -41.02 -0.35 11.63
C GLY A 47 -40.50 -0.47 10.20
N ASN A 48 -39.17 -0.44 10.00
CA ASN A 48 -38.51 -0.62 8.71
C ASN A 48 -37.16 -1.31 8.90
N GLU A 49 -37.12 -2.29 9.79
CA GLU A 49 -35.90 -3.05 10.08
C GLU A 49 -35.59 -4.06 8.99
N GLY A 50 -34.29 -4.36 8.84
CA GLY A 50 -33.80 -5.39 7.94
C GLY A 50 -33.20 -4.86 6.64
N ILE A 51 -33.17 -5.72 5.64
CA ILE A 51 -32.57 -5.41 4.33
C ILE A 51 -33.52 -4.52 3.53
N GLN A 52 -32.99 -3.39 3.09
CA GLN A 52 -33.68 -2.45 2.20
C GLN A 52 -33.01 -2.52 0.82
N ILE A 53 -33.78 -2.84 -0.21
CA ILE A 53 -33.28 -2.81 -1.59
C ILE A 53 -33.24 -1.35 -2.05
N ILE A 54 -32.03 -0.87 -2.43
CA ILE A 54 -31.83 0.52 -2.87
C ILE A 54 -32.14 0.65 -4.35
N THR A 55 -31.67 -0.30 -5.15
CA THR A 55 -31.82 -0.28 -6.60
C THR A 55 -32.23 -1.67 -7.06
N PRO A 56 -33.42 -1.85 -7.65
CA PRO A 56 -33.77 -3.12 -8.31
C PRO A 56 -32.75 -3.42 -9.41
N GLY A 57 -32.27 -4.66 -9.46
CA GLY A 57 -31.24 -5.05 -10.42
C GLY A 57 -29.88 -4.42 -10.17
N GLY A 58 -29.44 -4.40 -8.91
CA GLY A 58 -28.12 -3.84 -8.54
C GLY A 58 -26.97 -4.38 -9.38
N LYS A 59 -25.85 -3.66 -9.40
CA LYS A 59 -24.66 -3.97 -10.25
C LYS A 59 -24.08 -5.36 -10.02
N MET A 60 -24.31 -5.96 -8.84
CA MET A 60 -23.86 -7.32 -8.53
C MET A 60 -24.82 -8.38 -9.10
N TYR A 61 -26.13 -8.23 -8.89
CA TYR A 61 -27.11 -9.19 -9.36
C TYR A 61 -28.51 -8.55 -9.51
N ASP A 62 -29.40 -9.20 -10.23
CA ASP A 62 -30.83 -8.89 -10.29
C ASP A 62 -31.59 -9.85 -9.37
N ASP A 63 -32.53 -9.36 -8.57
CA ASP A 63 -33.30 -10.19 -7.65
C ASP A 63 -34.27 -11.13 -8.37
N ALA A 64 -34.76 -10.73 -9.53
CA ALA A 64 -35.64 -11.56 -10.36
C ALA A 64 -34.86 -12.61 -11.16
N ASP A 65 -33.66 -12.26 -11.62
CA ASP A 65 -32.75 -13.16 -12.32
C ASP A 65 -31.30 -12.93 -11.83
N ARG A 66 -30.86 -13.75 -10.91
CA ARG A 66 -29.53 -13.65 -10.25
C ARG A 66 -28.35 -13.77 -11.21
N VAL A 67 -28.57 -14.23 -12.43
CA VAL A 67 -27.55 -14.36 -13.48
C VAL A 67 -27.91 -13.56 -14.74
N ALA A 68 -28.77 -12.56 -14.58
CA ALA A 68 -29.18 -11.66 -15.65
C ALA A 68 -28.00 -11.08 -16.41
N GLN A 69 -28.11 -10.99 -17.72
CA GLN A 69 -27.09 -10.34 -18.55
C GLN A 69 -26.86 -8.90 -18.12
N GLY A 70 -25.60 -8.48 -18.13
CA GLY A 70 -25.20 -7.13 -17.70
C GLY A 70 -24.95 -6.96 -16.23
N THR A 71 -25.12 -8.03 -15.40
CA THR A 71 -24.73 -8.04 -13.99
C THR A 71 -23.32 -8.59 -13.80
N LEU A 72 -22.66 -8.23 -12.69
CA LEU A 72 -21.37 -8.83 -12.31
C LEU A 72 -21.51 -10.34 -12.04
N ALA A 73 -22.63 -10.75 -11.44
CA ALA A 73 -22.92 -12.15 -11.18
C ALA A 73 -22.92 -12.99 -12.48
N HIS A 74 -23.47 -12.47 -13.56
CA HIS A 74 -23.43 -13.12 -14.88
C HIS A 74 -21.98 -13.28 -15.38
N SER A 75 -21.14 -12.26 -15.26
CA SER A 75 -19.74 -12.32 -15.70
C SER A 75 -18.91 -13.28 -14.83
N ILE A 76 -19.18 -13.33 -13.52
CA ILE A 76 -18.56 -14.29 -12.59
C ILE A 76 -18.95 -15.73 -13.02
N LYS A 77 -20.23 -15.97 -13.28
CA LYS A 77 -20.69 -17.29 -13.72
C LYS A 77 -20.04 -17.70 -15.04
N LYS A 78 -19.96 -16.81 -16.02
CA LYS A 78 -19.22 -17.09 -17.27
C LYS A 78 -17.78 -17.51 -17.02
N SER A 79 -17.07 -16.79 -16.17
CA SER A 79 -15.69 -17.12 -15.82
C SER A 79 -15.60 -18.49 -15.13
N PHE A 80 -16.55 -18.80 -14.24
CA PHE A 80 -16.63 -20.09 -13.57
C PHE A 80 -16.90 -21.25 -14.55
N ASP A 81 -17.72 -21.00 -15.55
CA ASP A 81 -18.04 -21.97 -16.63
C ASP A 81 -16.91 -22.05 -17.70
N GLY A 82 -15.75 -21.43 -17.47
CA GLY A 82 -14.60 -21.44 -18.38
C GLY A 82 -14.74 -20.51 -19.59
N MET A 83 -15.75 -19.65 -19.61
CA MET A 83 -15.95 -18.66 -20.66
C MET A 83 -15.28 -17.33 -20.30
N ALA A 84 -14.86 -16.56 -21.31
CA ALA A 84 -14.29 -15.24 -21.09
C ALA A 84 -15.37 -14.27 -20.53
N PRO A 85 -15.18 -13.69 -19.35
CA PRO A 85 -16.08 -12.69 -18.81
C PRO A 85 -15.98 -11.39 -19.64
N SER A 86 -17.09 -10.65 -19.72
CA SER A 86 -17.15 -9.34 -20.35
C SER A 86 -17.73 -8.32 -19.38
N PHE A 87 -17.13 -7.13 -19.32
CA PHE A 87 -17.58 -6.05 -18.45
C PHE A 87 -17.91 -4.83 -19.31
N ASN A 88 -18.99 -4.13 -18.97
CA ASN A 88 -19.28 -2.81 -19.52
C ASN A 88 -18.39 -1.75 -18.85
N GLU A 89 -18.41 -0.50 -19.31
CA GLU A 89 -17.56 0.59 -18.80
C GLU A 89 -17.75 0.83 -17.30
N GLU A 90 -18.97 0.75 -16.81
CA GLU A 90 -19.26 0.93 -15.38
C GLU A 90 -18.71 -0.24 -14.55
N GLN A 91 -18.92 -1.48 -14.99
CA GLN A 91 -18.42 -2.68 -14.33
C GLN A 91 -16.90 -2.76 -14.38
N ALA A 92 -16.25 -2.28 -15.44
CA ALA A 92 -14.79 -2.24 -15.56
C ALA A 92 -14.12 -1.34 -14.49
N THR A 93 -14.90 -0.45 -13.86
CA THR A 93 -14.44 0.33 -12.71
C THR A 93 -14.21 -0.54 -11.48
N TYR A 94 -14.99 -1.61 -11.33
CA TYR A 94 -15.00 -2.48 -10.16
C TYR A 94 -14.45 -3.89 -10.43
N ALA A 95 -14.44 -4.31 -11.69
CA ALA A 95 -14.08 -5.67 -12.09
C ALA A 95 -12.99 -5.69 -13.15
N SER A 96 -12.11 -6.67 -13.06
CA SER A 96 -11.03 -6.88 -14.03
C SER A 96 -10.70 -8.35 -14.15
N VAL A 97 -10.14 -8.74 -15.30
CA VAL A 97 -9.62 -10.09 -15.53
C VAL A 97 -8.10 -10.03 -15.47
N VAL A 98 -7.50 -10.83 -14.62
CA VAL A 98 -6.04 -10.91 -14.47
C VAL A 98 -5.58 -12.34 -14.66
N ASN A 99 -4.38 -12.51 -15.21
CA ASN A 99 -3.74 -13.81 -15.16
C ASN A 99 -3.36 -14.12 -13.71
N THR A 100 -3.76 -15.27 -13.19
CA THR A 100 -3.59 -15.67 -11.79
C THR A 100 -2.13 -15.60 -11.34
N LYS A 101 -1.16 -15.89 -12.22
CA LYS A 101 0.27 -15.77 -11.91
C LYS A 101 0.68 -14.35 -11.53
N ASN A 102 0.00 -13.33 -12.06
CA ASN A 102 0.30 -11.91 -11.77
C ASN A 102 -0.24 -11.44 -10.42
N MET A 103 -1.12 -12.24 -9.81
CA MET A 103 -1.65 -12.00 -8.46
C MET A 103 -0.74 -12.59 -7.39
N LEU A 104 0.22 -13.43 -7.75
CA LEU A 104 1.04 -14.18 -6.80
C LEU A 104 2.41 -13.55 -6.63
N ASP A 105 2.86 -13.50 -5.38
CA ASP A 105 4.22 -13.12 -4.99
C ASP A 105 4.96 -14.39 -4.56
N TYR A 106 5.71 -14.97 -5.49
CA TYR A 106 6.42 -16.23 -5.29
C TYR A 106 7.57 -16.13 -4.29
N SER A 107 7.99 -14.92 -3.93
CA SER A 107 9.01 -14.68 -2.88
C SER A 107 8.46 -14.80 -1.46
N ARG A 108 7.12 -14.83 -1.31
CA ARG A 108 6.46 -14.85 0.01
C ARG A 108 6.16 -16.27 0.46
N VAL A 109 6.63 -16.61 1.64
CA VAL A 109 6.36 -17.92 2.27
C VAL A 109 4.93 -18.02 2.82
N ASN A 110 4.39 -16.92 3.34
CA ASN A 110 3.06 -16.88 3.92
C ASN A 110 2.01 -16.69 2.82
N PHE A 111 1.04 -17.60 2.70
CA PHE A 111 0.00 -17.58 1.67
C PHE A 111 -0.80 -16.27 1.63
N ASN A 112 -1.22 -15.75 2.79
CA ASN A 112 -1.99 -14.50 2.86
C ASN A 112 -1.23 -13.28 2.36
N LYS A 113 0.11 -13.35 2.37
CA LYS A 113 0.99 -12.31 1.85
C LYS A 113 1.43 -12.55 0.41
N ALA A 114 1.27 -13.80 -0.06
CA ALA A 114 1.63 -14.20 -1.41
C ALA A 114 0.53 -13.90 -2.43
N LEU A 115 -0.72 -13.76 -2.00
CA LEU A 115 -1.86 -13.46 -2.87
C LEU A 115 -2.21 -11.98 -2.81
N ARG A 116 -2.26 -11.34 -3.97
CA ARG A 116 -2.68 -9.94 -4.14
C ARG A 116 -3.99 -9.89 -4.89
N THR A 117 -5.01 -9.36 -4.25
CA THR A 117 -6.35 -9.16 -4.85
C THR A 117 -6.52 -7.79 -5.51
N SER A 118 -5.57 -6.88 -5.33
CA SER A 118 -5.55 -5.61 -6.05
C SER A 118 -4.90 -5.79 -7.43
N VAL A 119 -5.57 -5.28 -8.46
CA VAL A 119 -4.97 -5.19 -9.80
C VAL A 119 -3.78 -4.24 -9.72
N LYS A 120 -2.58 -4.72 -10.05
CA LYS A 120 -1.46 -3.81 -10.29
C LYS A 120 -1.82 -2.93 -11.49
N LYS A 121 -2.29 -1.71 -11.23
CA LYS A 121 -2.27 -0.69 -12.28
C LYS A 121 -0.80 -0.48 -12.64
N ALA A 122 -0.46 -0.65 -13.91
CA ALA A 122 0.89 -0.38 -14.36
C ALA A 122 1.19 1.09 -14.06
N PHE A 123 2.08 1.32 -13.09
CA PHE A 123 2.56 2.67 -12.81
C PHE A 123 3.56 3.03 -13.91
N HIS A 124 3.18 3.98 -14.74
CA HIS A 124 4.03 4.44 -15.83
C HIS A 124 4.54 5.84 -15.53
N ILE A 125 5.86 5.98 -15.45
CA ILE A 125 6.52 7.28 -15.35
C ILE A 125 6.91 7.70 -16.76
N SER A 126 6.30 8.77 -17.25
CA SER A 126 6.77 9.43 -18.48
C SER A 126 7.95 10.34 -18.12
N SER A 127 9.10 10.11 -18.70
CA SER A 127 10.30 10.90 -18.46
C SER A 127 11.11 11.06 -19.74
N LYS A 128 11.67 12.26 -19.94
CA LYS A 128 12.67 12.52 -20.99
C LYS A 128 14.07 12.05 -20.60
N TYR A 129 14.27 11.69 -19.33
CA TYR A 129 15.55 11.18 -18.81
C TYR A 129 15.47 9.66 -18.62
N PRO A 130 16.61 8.97 -18.63
CA PRO A 130 16.66 7.55 -18.31
C PRO A 130 16.07 7.27 -16.92
N LEU A 131 15.25 6.22 -16.82
CA LEU A 131 14.75 5.76 -15.54
C LEU A 131 15.75 4.81 -14.91
N VAL A 132 16.07 5.03 -13.65
CA VAL A 132 16.95 4.19 -12.84
C VAL A 132 16.22 3.65 -11.62
N LYS A 133 16.71 2.55 -11.06
CA LYS A 133 16.16 2.02 -9.82
C LYS A 133 16.52 2.95 -8.65
N LEU A 134 15.57 3.23 -7.77
CA LEU A 134 15.81 4.08 -6.59
C LEU A 134 17.01 3.58 -5.75
N ALA A 135 17.13 2.26 -5.58
CA ALA A 135 18.24 1.63 -4.86
C ALA A 135 19.63 1.81 -5.50
N SER A 136 19.72 2.34 -6.73
CA SER A 136 21.02 2.66 -7.34
C SER A 136 21.48 4.09 -7.04
N VAL A 137 20.60 4.94 -6.53
CA VAL A 137 20.86 6.37 -6.29
C VAL A 137 20.64 6.80 -4.84
N CYS A 138 20.12 5.92 -3.99
CA CYS A 138 19.97 6.15 -2.56
C CYS A 138 19.96 4.85 -1.77
N ASP A 139 20.37 4.93 -0.50
CA ASP A 139 20.25 3.86 0.48
C ASP A 139 18.93 3.97 1.22
N LEU A 140 18.22 2.84 1.33
CA LEU A 140 16.94 2.76 2.03
C LEU A 140 17.14 2.19 3.43
N ASN A 141 16.66 2.88 4.45
CA ASN A 141 16.71 2.46 5.86
C ASN A 141 18.15 2.16 6.32
N THR A 142 19.01 3.16 6.29
CA THR A 142 20.42 3.04 6.68
C THR A 142 20.59 2.41 8.06
N SER A 143 21.66 1.66 8.23
CA SER A 143 21.95 0.94 9.47
C SER A 143 22.43 1.88 10.57
N LYS A 144 22.06 1.58 11.83
CA LYS A 144 22.60 2.25 13.03
C LYS A 144 24.09 1.95 13.29
N THR A 145 24.72 1.07 12.50
CA THR A 145 26.14 0.69 12.70
C THR A 145 27.09 1.85 12.53
N GLU A 146 26.75 2.85 11.72
CA GLU A 146 27.60 4.04 11.51
C GLU A 146 27.67 4.98 12.73
N ILE A 147 26.76 4.83 13.69
CA ILE A 147 26.70 5.60 14.93
C ILE A 147 26.92 4.74 16.18
N HIS A 148 27.46 3.52 16.00
CA HIS A 148 27.62 2.55 17.09
C HIS A 148 28.48 3.10 18.25
N ASP A 149 29.53 3.84 17.95
CA ASP A 149 30.47 4.37 18.92
C ASP A 149 30.05 5.72 19.55
N THR A 150 28.79 6.13 19.31
CA THR A 150 28.24 7.38 19.87
C THR A 150 28.08 7.23 21.39
N PRO A 151 28.57 8.21 22.21
CA PRO A 151 28.37 8.21 23.66
C PRO A 151 26.89 8.20 24.04
N ASP A 152 26.55 7.47 25.11
CA ASP A 152 25.17 7.31 25.57
C ASP A 152 24.51 8.63 26.03
N ASP A 153 25.29 9.58 26.52
CA ASP A 153 24.86 10.90 26.98
C ASP A 153 24.77 11.95 25.85
N LEU A 154 25.28 11.63 24.66
CA LEU A 154 25.17 12.54 23.52
C LEU A 154 23.68 12.78 23.17
N LEU A 155 23.29 14.06 23.10
CA LEU A 155 21.94 14.41 22.70
C LEU A 155 21.73 14.18 21.19
N VAL A 156 20.60 13.58 20.85
CA VAL A 156 20.16 13.32 19.47
C VAL A 156 18.72 13.76 19.30
N SER A 157 18.32 14.15 18.09
CA SER A 157 16.96 14.56 17.82
C SER A 157 16.01 13.36 17.76
N PHE A 158 14.90 13.41 18.49
CA PHE A 158 13.81 12.44 18.40
C PHE A 158 12.59 13.09 17.73
N ILE A 159 12.07 12.42 16.67
CA ILE A 159 10.97 12.91 15.83
C ILE A 159 9.89 11.84 15.78
N ASP A 160 8.78 12.06 16.46
CA ASP A 160 7.64 11.19 16.39
C ASP A 160 6.84 11.40 15.08
N MET A 161 5.90 10.49 14.77
CA MET A 161 5.06 10.59 13.56
C MET A 161 4.16 11.84 13.57
N ALA A 162 3.75 12.32 14.74
CA ALA A 162 2.92 13.50 14.88
C ALA A 162 3.70 14.78 14.52
N SER A 163 5.00 14.77 14.73
CA SER A 163 5.89 15.91 14.48
C SER A 163 6.31 16.09 13.02
N VAL A 164 5.91 15.17 12.12
CA VAL A 164 6.13 15.31 10.67
C VAL A 164 4.85 15.80 10.01
N SER A 165 4.93 16.91 9.27
CA SER A 165 3.78 17.49 8.58
C SER A 165 3.42 16.72 7.29
N SER A 166 2.23 16.99 6.77
CA SER A 166 1.83 16.57 5.41
C SER A 166 2.37 17.51 4.31
N GLU A 167 2.98 18.61 4.70
CA GLU A 167 3.51 19.64 3.79
C GLU A 167 5.01 19.51 3.56
N GLY A 168 5.66 18.52 4.22
CA GLY A 168 7.02 18.15 3.92
C GLY A 168 8.09 18.69 4.86
N PHE A 169 7.74 19.06 6.10
CA PHE A 169 8.70 19.55 7.09
C PHE A 169 8.49 18.93 8.49
N ILE A 170 9.50 19.08 9.33
CA ILE A 170 9.47 18.67 10.73
C ILE A 170 8.98 19.86 11.57
N GLU A 171 7.81 19.70 12.20
CA GLU A 171 7.19 20.74 13.03
C GLU A 171 7.86 20.86 14.41
N ARG A 172 8.30 19.71 14.95
CA ARG A 172 8.87 19.64 16.29
C ARG A 172 9.93 18.56 16.41
N LYS A 173 10.99 18.86 17.15
CA LYS A 173 12.04 17.92 17.56
C LYS A 173 12.16 17.94 19.09
N VAL A 174 12.50 16.80 19.67
CA VAL A 174 12.79 16.68 21.10
C VAL A 174 14.17 16.03 21.24
N ASP A 175 15.08 16.70 21.93
CA ASP A 175 16.39 16.11 22.17
C ASP A 175 16.33 15.04 23.26
N ARG A 176 16.98 13.92 23.02
CA ARG A 176 17.08 12.79 23.94
C ARG A 176 18.52 12.26 23.98
N PRO A 177 18.99 11.75 25.12
CA PRO A 177 20.25 11.03 25.17
C PRO A 177 20.24 9.83 24.21
N TYR A 178 21.34 9.60 23.49
CA TYR A 178 21.48 8.48 22.54
C TYR A 178 21.19 7.13 23.19
N GLY A 179 21.66 6.93 24.43
CA GLY A 179 21.41 5.71 25.20
C GLY A 179 19.94 5.34 25.38
N GLU A 180 19.04 6.33 25.42
CA GLU A 180 17.59 6.09 25.55
C GLU A 180 16.94 5.60 24.25
N VAL A 181 17.50 5.96 23.07
CA VAL A 181 16.87 5.70 21.78
C VAL A 181 17.55 4.60 20.97
N ARG A 182 18.83 4.32 21.21
CA ARG A 182 19.63 3.36 20.42
C ARG A 182 19.06 1.94 20.39
N ASN A 183 18.55 1.47 21.54
CA ASN A 183 18.02 0.11 21.71
C ASN A 183 16.53 0.02 21.44
N GLY A 184 15.85 1.14 21.21
CA GLY A 184 14.44 1.17 20.78
C GLY A 184 14.27 0.70 19.35
N GLY A 185 13.08 0.22 19.02
CA GLY A 185 12.70 -0.12 17.64
C GLY A 185 12.53 1.10 16.72
N TYR A 186 13.18 2.22 17.04
CA TYR A 186 13.10 3.47 16.32
C TYR A 186 13.91 3.43 15.02
N THR A 187 13.43 4.14 14.00
CA THR A 187 14.14 4.34 12.75
C THR A 187 15.22 5.41 12.95
N TYR A 188 16.43 5.10 12.52
CA TYR A 188 17.56 6.02 12.47
C TYR A 188 17.60 6.77 11.14
N PHE A 189 18.03 8.03 11.18
CA PHE A 189 18.34 8.87 10.02
C PHE A 189 19.36 9.94 10.41
N ALA A 190 20.12 10.41 9.44
CA ALA A 190 21.10 11.47 9.61
C ALA A 190 20.61 12.81 9.04
N GLU A 191 21.37 13.87 9.30
CA GLU A 191 21.16 15.17 8.67
C GLU A 191 21.12 15.04 7.15
N GLY A 192 20.10 15.63 6.51
CA GLY A 192 19.90 15.59 5.07
C GLY A 192 19.20 14.35 4.51
N ASP A 193 18.91 13.33 5.34
CA ASP A 193 18.12 12.17 4.92
C ASP A 193 16.66 12.57 4.66
N PHE A 194 16.04 11.95 3.67
CA PHE A 194 14.60 12.07 3.45
C PHE A 194 13.86 11.00 4.22
N ILE A 195 12.90 11.40 5.06
CA ILE A 195 12.03 10.51 5.84
C ILE A 195 10.60 10.57 5.31
N ILE A 196 9.93 9.42 5.20
CA ILE A 196 8.54 9.31 4.76
C ILE A 196 7.80 8.27 5.58
N ALA A 197 6.57 8.57 5.95
CA ALA A 197 5.70 7.59 6.61
C ALA A 197 5.41 6.41 5.67
N LYS A 198 5.46 5.19 6.20
CA LYS A 198 5.12 3.96 5.46
C LYS A 198 3.77 3.37 5.84
N ILE A 199 3.14 3.82 6.92
CA ILE A 199 1.90 3.26 7.50
C ILE A 199 0.68 4.09 7.15
N THR A 200 -0.49 3.43 6.96
CA THR A 200 -1.83 4.03 6.89
C THR A 200 -2.18 4.71 8.22
N PRO A 201 -2.81 5.91 8.23
CA PRO A 201 -3.10 6.79 7.08
C PRO A 201 -2.00 7.82 6.80
N CYS A 202 -0.87 7.76 7.51
CA CYS A 202 0.16 8.80 7.46
C CYS A 202 0.83 8.91 6.09
N MET A 203 1.03 7.78 5.40
CA MET A 203 1.61 7.75 4.07
C MET A 203 0.66 8.37 3.04
N GLU A 204 -0.60 7.99 3.06
CA GLU A 204 -1.64 8.51 2.17
C GLU A 204 -1.83 10.02 2.37
N ASN A 205 -1.66 10.50 3.61
CA ASN A 205 -1.69 11.93 3.96
C ASN A 205 -0.39 12.68 3.58
N GLY A 206 0.62 11.96 3.06
CA GLY A 206 1.86 12.58 2.58
C GLY A 206 2.83 13.02 3.67
N LYS A 207 2.76 12.43 4.87
CA LYS A 207 3.71 12.76 5.95
C LYS A 207 5.12 12.36 5.56
N CYS A 208 5.95 13.37 5.29
CA CYS A 208 7.36 13.22 4.92
C CYS A 208 8.12 14.51 5.23
N ALA A 209 9.44 14.43 5.30
CA ALA A 209 10.30 15.60 5.47
C ALA A 209 11.74 15.29 5.06
N ILE A 210 12.53 16.32 4.78
CA ILE A 210 13.98 16.22 4.81
C ILE A 210 14.41 16.49 6.25
N ALA A 211 15.24 15.63 6.80
CA ALA A 211 15.75 15.74 8.16
C ALA A 211 16.82 16.84 8.21
N GLU A 212 16.42 18.02 8.60
CA GLU A 212 17.30 19.20 8.67
C GLU A 212 17.37 19.76 10.10
N GLY A 213 18.55 20.27 10.47
CA GLY A 213 18.82 20.89 11.76
C GLY A 213 18.77 19.88 12.91
N LEU A 214 19.22 18.66 12.70
CA LEU A 214 19.29 17.64 13.75
C LEU A 214 20.38 17.95 14.76
N THR A 215 20.10 17.70 16.03
CA THR A 215 21.08 17.81 17.10
C THR A 215 22.19 16.78 16.90
N ASN A 216 23.41 17.25 16.80
CA ASN A 216 24.59 16.45 16.44
C ASN A 216 24.47 15.65 15.13
N GLY A 217 23.58 16.08 14.22
CA GLY A 217 23.38 15.43 12.92
C GLY A 217 22.70 14.06 13.00
N ILE A 218 22.19 13.65 14.17
CA ILE A 218 21.63 12.35 14.43
C ILE A 218 20.15 12.46 14.76
N GLY A 219 19.33 11.70 14.05
CA GLY A 219 17.90 11.62 14.26
C GLY A 219 17.39 10.20 14.52
N PHE A 220 16.44 10.08 15.41
CA PHE A 220 15.64 8.88 15.63
C PHE A 220 14.17 9.24 15.56
N GLY A 221 13.35 8.31 15.10
CA GLY A 221 11.91 8.55 15.00
C GLY A 221 11.09 7.28 14.96
N SER A 222 9.81 7.44 14.64
CA SER A 222 8.87 6.34 14.54
C SER A 222 9.43 5.18 13.71
N SER A 223 9.24 3.94 14.19
CA SER A 223 9.54 2.73 13.41
C SER A 223 8.72 2.63 12.11
N GLU A 224 7.72 3.49 11.95
CA GLU A 224 6.86 3.57 10.77
C GLU A 224 7.35 4.59 9.72
N PHE A 225 8.61 5.02 9.79
CA PHE A 225 9.28 5.73 8.72
C PHE A 225 10.06 4.78 7.81
N HIS A 226 10.12 5.12 6.52
CA HIS A 226 11.23 4.80 5.64
C HIS A 226 12.17 5.99 5.56
N THR A 227 13.46 5.72 5.47
CA THR A 227 14.51 6.75 5.31
C THR A 227 15.26 6.51 4.02
N PHE A 228 15.60 7.60 3.34
CA PHE A 228 16.37 7.56 2.11
C PHE A 228 17.57 8.47 2.26
N ARG A 229 18.75 7.90 2.13
CA ARG A 229 20.02 8.62 2.05
C ARG A 229 20.45 8.70 0.60
N CYS A 230 20.36 9.89 0.03
CA CYS A 230 20.71 10.11 -1.37
C CYS A 230 22.23 10.06 -1.58
N HIS A 231 22.67 9.41 -2.65
CA HIS A 231 24.04 9.51 -3.12
C HIS A 231 24.22 10.87 -3.80
N ALA A 232 24.97 11.77 -3.17
CA ALA A 232 25.04 13.20 -3.55
C ALA A 232 25.51 13.44 -5.00
N SER A 233 26.30 12.51 -5.57
CA SER A 233 26.73 12.56 -6.97
C SER A 233 25.64 12.14 -7.97
N GLU A 234 24.59 11.45 -7.52
CA GLU A 234 23.59 10.83 -8.39
C GLU A 234 22.24 11.56 -8.33
N ILE A 235 21.79 11.95 -7.13
CA ILE A 235 20.50 12.58 -6.92
C ILE A 235 20.49 13.56 -5.76
N LEU A 236 19.77 14.67 -5.93
CA LEU A 236 19.54 15.63 -4.84
C LEU A 236 18.38 15.14 -3.96
N THR A 237 18.54 15.18 -2.64
CA THR A 237 17.47 14.83 -1.68
C THR A 237 16.19 15.64 -1.93
N LYS A 238 16.30 16.92 -2.27
CA LYS A 238 15.16 17.79 -2.61
C LYS A 238 14.42 17.29 -3.87
N PHE A 239 15.14 16.76 -4.87
CA PHE A 239 14.52 16.19 -6.05
C PHE A 239 13.77 14.91 -5.70
N LEU A 240 14.38 14.01 -4.91
CA LEU A 240 13.74 12.79 -4.44
C LEU A 240 12.47 13.12 -3.63
N PHE A 241 12.54 14.10 -2.72
CA PHE A 241 11.38 14.59 -1.97
C PHE A 241 10.24 15.02 -2.91
N LEU A 242 10.52 15.85 -3.91
CA LEU A 242 9.51 16.31 -4.87
C LEU A 242 8.92 15.16 -5.68
N LEU A 243 9.76 14.20 -6.10
CA LEU A 243 9.33 13.03 -6.87
C LEU A 243 8.39 12.13 -6.05
N LEU A 244 8.81 11.72 -4.85
CA LEU A 244 8.03 10.80 -4.01
C LEU A 244 6.78 11.44 -3.41
N ASN A 245 6.75 12.78 -3.32
CA ASN A 245 5.57 13.49 -2.84
C ASN A 245 4.52 13.77 -3.92
N GLN A 246 4.78 13.43 -5.18
CA GLN A 246 3.77 13.54 -6.24
C GLN A 246 2.57 12.62 -5.96
N THR A 247 1.37 13.14 -6.21
CA THR A 247 0.11 12.39 -5.98
C THR A 247 0.09 11.05 -6.72
N THR A 248 0.60 11.01 -7.95
CA THR A 248 0.67 9.78 -8.75
C THR A 248 1.58 8.73 -8.14
N VAL A 249 2.74 9.14 -7.60
CA VAL A 249 3.71 8.26 -6.93
C VAL A 249 3.15 7.78 -5.60
N ARG A 250 2.57 8.68 -4.80
CA ARG A 250 1.91 8.32 -3.54
C ARG A 250 0.77 7.32 -3.75
N LYS A 251 -0.04 7.52 -4.79
CA LYS A 251 -1.12 6.58 -5.12
C LYS A 251 -0.58 5.21 -5.55
N ALA A 252 0.50 5.17 -6.31
CA ALA A 252 1.16 3.90 -6.65
C ALA A 252 1.74 3.20 -5.40
N ALA A 253 2.30 3.95 -4.45
CA ALA A 253 2.77 3.43 -3.18
C ALA A 253 1.60 2.91 -2.31
N GLU A 254 0.47 3.63 -2.27
CA GLU A 254 -0.77 3.18 -1.60
C GLU A 254 -1.30 1.87 -2.19
N ASP A 255 -1.33 1.74 -3.51
CA ASP A 255 -1.74 0.52 -4.21
C ASP A 255 -0.80 -0.67 -3.92
N ALA A 256 0.47 -0.38 -3.60
CA ALA A 256 1.47 -1.38 -3.22
C ALA A 256 1.46 -1.76 -1.73
N MET A 257 0.68 -1.06 -0.89
CA MET A 257 0.62 -1.32 0.54
C MET A 257 0.10 -2.73 0.86
N THR A 258 0.72 -3.36 1.85
CA THR A 258 0.34 -4.68 2.37
C THR A 258 0.00 -4.61 3.86
N GLY A 259 -0.87 -5.51 4.32
CA GLY A 259 -1.32 -5.59 5.72
C GLY A 259 -2.84 -5.59 5.86
N ALA A 260 -3.31 -5.71 7.11
CA ALA A 260 -4.73 -5.64 7.42
C ALA A 260 -5.27 -4.20 7.30
N SER A 261 -6.58 -4.07 7.10
CA SER A 261 -7.26 -2.76 7.06
C SER A 261 -6.88 -1.89 8.26
N GLY A 262 -6.53 -0.63 8.02
CA GLY A 262 -6.08 0.31 9.04
C GLY A 262 -4.62 0.18 9.50
N HIS A 263 -3.91 -0.87 9.08
CA HIS A 263 -2.51 -1.11 9.42
C HIS A 263 -1.67 -1.53 8.21
N ARG A 264 -2.01 -1.03 7.02
CA ARG A 264 -1.24 -1.29 5.80
C ARG A 264 0.08 -0.50 5.82
N ARG A 265 1.10 -1.07 5.16
CA ARG A 265 2.43 -0.45 5.06
C ARG A 265 2.97 -0.58 3.64
N VAL A 266 3.66 0.46 3.18
CA VAL A 266 4.46 0.38 1.96
C VAL A 266 5.66 -0.51 2.23
N PRO A 267 5.86 -1.60 1.46
CA PRO A 267 7.04 -2.44 1.63
C PRO A 267 8.32 -1.70 1.18
N ALA A 268 9.45 -2.09 1.72
CA ALA A 268 10.77 -1.56 1.36
C ALA A 268 11.29 -2.05 -0.01
N THR A 269 10.61 -3.02 -0.62
CA THR A 269 11.00 -3.68 -1.90
C THR A 269 9.86 -3.68 -2.88
#